data_fdc51f2a11e4f18d49a7f1578320d35f
#
_entry.id   fdc51f2a11e4f18d49a7f1578320d35f
#
_cell.length_a   1.000
_cell.length_b   1.000
_cell.length_c   1.000
_cell.angle_alpha   90.00
_cell.angle_beta   90.00
_cell.angle_gamma   90.00
#
_symmetry.space_group_name_H-M   'P 1'
#
loop_
_entity.id
_entity.type
_entity.pdbx_description
1 polymer ?
#
loop_
_entity_poly.entity_id
_entity_poly.type
_entity_poly.pdbx_seq_one_letter_code
_entity_poly.pdbx_strand_id
1 'polypeptide(L)'
;MTGSAEGGSGGITWFGDSEVRCDHVFARAGCVFPEYWPTVDMSGLPHIAPHIRLVEGRGAHLGNAAYNSPLSKGTGRQQARNNRRQVCRGKPPKKGWSCDEYPFASTAQGGTSVLAVNRSTAWVPRSENSKQGGILGSFYKINRLLPRDKFYVTA
;
A
#
# COMPACT_ATOMS: atom_id res chain seq x y z
N MET A 1 -5.14 29.61 -7.13
CA MET A 1 -5.26 28.84 -8.39
C MET A 1 -6.65 28.23 -8.47
N THR A 2 -7.31 28.29 -9.62
CA THR A 2 -8.57 27.59 -9.90
C THR A 2 -8.29 26.46 -10.87
N GLY A 3 -8.64 25.22 -10.48
CA GLY A 3 -8.54 24.06 -11.35
C GLY A 3 -9.93 23.62 -11.78
N SER A 4 -10.13 23.30 -13.06
CA SER A 4 -11.33 22.65 -13.57
C SER A 4 -11.03 21.21 -13.97
N ALA A 5 -11.88 20.27 -13.51
CA ALA A 5 -11.84 18.89 -14.00
C ALA A 5 -12.81 18.73 -15.16
N GLU A 6 -12.42 18.01 -16.23
CA GLU A 6 -13.33 17.64 -17.31
C GLU A 6 -14.50 16.83 -16.76
N GLY A 7 -15.73 17.30 -16.97
CA GLY A 7 -16.97 16.62 -16.61
C GLY A 7 -17.76 17.19 -15.44
N GLY A 8 -17.34 18.31 -14.83
CA GLY A 8 -18.09 18.99 -13.78
C GLY A 8 -17.70 20.46 -13.65
N SER A 9 -18.68 21.33 -13.58
CA SER A 9 -18.48 22.74 -13.23
C SER A 9 -18.41 22.90 -11.70
N GLY A 10 -17.26 22.65 -11.13
CA GLY A 10 -16.97 22.92 -9.73
C GLY A 10 -15.60 23.57 -9.60
N GLY A 11 -15.54 24.80 -9.14
CA GLY A 11 -14.28 25.45 -8.82
C GLY A 11 -13.81 25.00 -7.43
N ILE A 12 -12.60 24.45 -7.31
CA ILE A 12 -11.91 24.25 -6.03
C ILE A 12 -10.93 25.42 -5.88
N THR A 13 -11.10 26.22 -4.84
CA THR A 13 -10.12 27.24 -4.48
C THR A 13 -9.31 26.71 -3.31
N TRP A 14 -7.98 26.63 -3.47
CA TRP A 14 -7.06 26.30 -2.38
C TRP A 14 -6.01 27.40 -2.21
N PHE A 15 -5.53 27.54 -0.99
CA PHE A 15 -4.49 28.50 -0.65
C PHE A 15 -3.19 27.74 -0.35
N GLY A 16 -2.11 28.06 -1.07
CA GLY A 16 -0.80 27.47 -0.91
C GLY A 16 -0.21 26.94 -2.22
N ASP A 17 1.04 26.50 -2.16
CA ASP A 17 1.80 25.97 -3.31
C ASP A 17 1.59 24.44 -3.51
N SER A 18 0.52 23.87 -2.93
CA SER A 18 0.24 22.43 -3.04
C SER A 18 -0.16 22.05 -4.47
N GLU A 19 0.50 21.05 -5.01
CA GLU A 19 0.17 20.48 -6.30
C GLU A 19 -1.14 19.67 -6.21
N VAL A 20 -2.02 19.79 -7.21
CA VAL A 20 -3.22 18.97 -7.38
C VAL A 20 -3.07 18.12 -8.61
N ARG A 21 -3.23 16.80 -8.45
CA ARG A 21 -3.26 15.86 -9.57
C ARG A 21 -4.69 15.42 -9.85
N CYS A 22 -5.15 15.62 -11.08
CA CYS A 22 -6.42 15.11 -11.58
C CYS A 22 -6.17 14.00 -12.60
N ASP A 23 -6.94 12.90 -12.54
CA ASP A 23 -6.78 11.76 -13.43
C ASP A 23 -8.11 11.06 -13.76
N HIS A 24 -8.09 10.23 -14.81
CA HIS A 24 -9.17 9.37 -15.27
C HIS A 24 -8.85 7.88 -15.12
N VAL A 25 -7.83 7.52 -14.33
CA VAL A 25 -7.33 6.13 -14.21
C VAL A 25 -8.34 5.22 -13.53
N PHE A 26 -9.19 5.78 -12.66
CA PHE A 26 -10.23 5.04 -11.95
C PHE A 26 -11.60 5.24 -12.59
N ALA A 27 -12.61 4.49 -12.16
CA ALA A 27 -13.94 4.47 -12.77
C ALA A 27 -14.62 5.85 -12.95
N ARG A 28 -14.15 6.85 -12.20
CA ARG A 28 -14.58 8.25 -12.34
C ARG A 28 -13.36 9.16 -12.34
N ALA A 29 -13.42 10.27 -13.08
CA ALA A 29 -12.45 11.35 -12.95
C ALA A 29 -12.40 11.87 -11.52
N GLY A 30 -11.23 12.31 -11.08
CA GLY A 30 -11.08 12.87 -9.73
C GLY A 30 -9.69 13.43 -9.50
N CYS A 31 -9.56 14.21 -8.44
CA CYS A 31 -8.34 14.91 -8.10
C CYS A 31 -7.89 14.55 -6.69
N VAL A 32 -6.58 14.56 -6.47
CA VAL A 32 -5.95 14.36 -5.16
C VAL A 32 -4.78 15.33 -4.97
N PHE A 33 -4.38 15.51 -3.74
CA PHE A 33 -3.13 16.16 -3.36
C PHE A 33 -2.04 15.08 -3.23
N PRO A 34 -1.08 14.94 -4.17
CA PRO A 34 -0.10 13.85 -4.15
C PRO A 34 0.83 13.88 -2.94
N GLU A 35 1.00 15.04 -2.33
CA GLU A 35 1.82 15.23 -1.12
C GLU A 35 1.11 14.78 0.16
N TYR A 36 -0.20 14.58 0.13
CA TYR A 36 -0.94 13.99 1.23
C TYR A 36 -0.85 12.46 1.14
N TRP A 37 -0.15 11.85 2.08
CA TRP A 37 0.03 10.41 2.13
C TRP A 37 -0.99 9.76 3.06
N PRO A 38 -2.01 9.09 2.51
CA PRO A 38 -3.04 8.45 3.31
C PRO A 38 -2.50 7.24 4.06
N THR A 39 -3.21 6.84 5.11
CA THR A 39 -2.87 5.66 5.93
C THR A 39 -3.88 4.55 5.70
N VAL A 40 -3.39 3.33 5.43
CA VAL A 40 -4.22 2.12 5.39
C VAL A 40 -4.25 1.47 6.77
N ASP A 41 -5.43 1.09 7.23
CA ASP A 41 -5.62 0.42 8.52
C ASP A 41 -5.66 -1.11 8.34
N MET A 42 -4.72 -1.81 8.97
CA MET A 42 -4.61 -3.26 9.06
C MET A 42 -4.84 -3.80 10.48
N SER A 43 -5.18 -2.94 11.43
CA SER A 43 -5.32 -3.31 12.85
C SER A 43 -6.38 -4.40 13.10
N GLY A 44 -7.40 -4.48 12.24
CA GLY A 44 -8.45 -5.50 12.30
C GLY A 44 -8.05 -6.89 11.77
N LEU A 45 -6.76 -7.16 11.51
CA LEU A 45 -6.24 -8.42 10.99
C LEU A 45 -5.37 -9.12 12.05
N PRO A 46 -5.92 -10.09 12.81
CA PRO A 46 -5.30 -10.59 14.05
C PRO A 46 -3.94 -11.30 13.86
N HIS A 47 -3.64 -11.87 12.69
CA HIS A 47 -2.35 -12.49 12.39
C HIS A 47 -1.42 -11.55 11.61
N ILE A 48 -1.99 -10.71 10.74
CA ILE A 48 -1.24 -9.81 9.88
C ILE A 48 -0.77 -8.55 10.63
N ALA A 49 -1.62 -7.94 11.46
CA ALA A 49 -1.25 -6.73 12.20
C ALA A 49 -0.01 -6.92 13.09
N PRO A 50 0.11 -8.00 13.90
CA PRO A 50 1.34 -8.25 14.66
C PRO A 50 2.58 -8.44 13.79
N HIS A 51 2.44 -9.07 12.62
CA HIS A 51 3.52 -9.26 11.65
C HIS A 51 4.00 -7.92 11.07
N ILE A 52 3.07 -7.02 10.71
CA ILE A 52 3.39 -5.67 10.26
C ILE A 52 4.16 -4.91 11.35
N ARG A 53 3.61 -4.86 12.58
CA ARG A 53 4.26 -4.17 13.72
C ARG A 53 5.68 -4.68 13.98
N LEU A 54 5.90 -6.00 13.85
CA LEU A 54 7.23 -6.58 14.00
C LEU A 54 8.25 -6.00 13.01
N VAL A 55 7.84 -5.81 11.75
CA VAL A 55 8.73 -5.27 10.70
C VAL A 55 8.88 -3.76 10.82
N GLU A 56 7.78 -3.05 11.09
CA GLU A 56 7.80 -1.60 11.33
C GLU A 56 8.62 -1.19 12.56
N GLY A 57 8.73 -2.08 13.55
CA GLY A 57 9.52 -1.85 14.76
C GLY A 57 11.03 -1.97 14.56
N ARG A 58 11.51 -2.23 13.34
CA ARG A 58 12.94 -2.49 13.08
C ARG A 58 13.42 -1.87 11.75
N GLY A 59 14.74 -1.76 11.62
CA GLY A 59 15.39 -1.30 10.40
C GLY A 59 14.93 0.09 9.97
N ALA A 60 14.42 0.20 8.77
CA ALA A 60 13.96 1.46 8.18
C ALA A 60 12.51 1.84 8.58
N HIS A 61 11.85 1.09 9.46
CA HIS A 61 10.48 1.34 9.94
C HIS A 61 9.45 1.52 8.80
N LEU A 62 9.60 0.75 7.72
CA LEU A 62 8.82 0.91 6.49
C LEU A 62 7.31 0.80 6.74
N GLY A 63 6.55 1.80 6.28
CA GLY A 63 5.11 1.94 6.48
C GLY A 63 4.74 2.85 7.64
N ASN A 64 5.65 3.13 8.57
CA ASN A 64 5.35 3.79 9.83
C ASN A 64 5.39 5.32 9.71
N ALA A 65 4.26 5.98 9.99
CA ALA A 65 4.12 7.43 9.93
C ALA A 65 4.97 8.16 10.99
N ALA A 66 5.15 7.58 12.18
CA ALA A 66 5.94 8.19 13.26
C ALA A 66 7.43 8.36 12.87
N TYR A 67 7.92 7.53 11.97
CA TYR A 67 9.29 7.58 11.44
C TYR A 67 9.37 8.25 10.06
N ASN A 68 8.25 8.81 9.57
CA ASN A 68 8.17 9.38 8.21
C ASN A 68 8.72 8.42 7.13
N SER A 69 8.40 7.13 7.24
CA SER A 69 8.92 6.05 6.41
C SER A 69 7.80 5.41 5.58
N PRO A 70 7.28 6.08 4.54
CA PRO A 70 6.14 5.58 3.78
C PRO A 70 6.50 4.39 2.90
N LEU A 71 5.49 3.59 2.59
CA LEU A 71 5.51 2.69 1.45
C LEU A 71 5.11 3.44 0.17
N SER A 72 5.52 2.92 -0.99
CA SER A 72 5.10 3.43 -2.29
C SER A 72 4.33 2.37 -3.04
N LYS A 73 3.20 2.74 -3.64
CA LYS A 73 2.44 1.81 -4.49
C LYS A 73 3.29 1.31 -5.65
N GLY A 74 3.27 0.02 -5.88
CA GLY A 74 3.97 -0.64 -6.98
C GLY A 74 3.30 -0.42 -8.34
N THR A 75 3.94 -0.91 -9.39
CA THR A 75 3.53 -0.68 -10.78
C THR A 75 2.36 -1.55 -11.24
N GLY A 76 1.97 -2.56 -10.45
CA GLY A 76 0.78 -3.36 -10.76
C GLY A 76 0.91 -4.85 -10.43
N ARG A 77 -0.04 -5.62 -10.98
CA ARG A 77 -0.21 -7.06 -10.65
C ARG A 77 1.01 -7.92 -10.97
N GLN A 78 1.73 -7.62 -12.04
CA GLN A 78 2.90 -8.41 -12.43
C GLN A 78 4.04 -8.22 -11.42
N GLN A 79 4.30 -6.98 -10.99
CA GLN A 79 5.27 -6.70 -9.94
C GLN A 79 4.88 -7.39 -8.63
N ALA A 80 3.63 -7.29 -8.22
CA ALA A 80 3.15 -7.93 -6.99
C ALA A 80 3.33 -9.46 -7.02
N ARG A 81 3.04 -10.11 -8.15
CA ARG A 81 3.30 -11.55 -8.32
C ARG A 81 4.78 -11.90 -8.24
N ASN A 82 5.63 -11.09 -8.85
CA ASN A 82 7.08 -11.29 -8.80
C ASN A 82 7.61 -11.11 -7.37
N ASN A 83 7.21 -10.04 -6.69
CA ASN A 83 7.58 -9.77 -5.30
C ASN A 83 7.22 -10.94 -4.39
N ARG A 84 5.96 -11.40 -4.45
CA ARG A 84 5.50 -12.55 -3.69
C ARG A 84 6.29 -13.82 -4.00
N ARG A 85 6.57 -14.09 -5.28
CA ARG A 85 7.36 -15.26 -5.69
C ARG A 85 8.75 -15.24 -5.08
N GLN A 86 9.40 -14.08 -5.01
CA GLN A 86 10.77 -13.95 -4.48
C GLN A 86 10.87 -14.37 -3.02
N VAL A 87 9.88 -14.08 -2.20
CA VAL A 87 9.94 -14.29 -0.74
C VAL A 87 9.12 -15.49 -0.25
N CYS A 88 8.11 -15.92 -1.01
CA CYS A 88 7.25 -17.05 -0.67
C CYS A 88 7.61 -18.36 -1.41
N ARG A 89 8.42 -18.30 -2.47
CA ARG A 89 8.83 -19.50 -3.23
C ARG A 89 9.59 -20.47 -2.34
N GLY A 90 9.29 -21.76 -2.50
CA GLY A 90 9.97 -22.84 -1.77
C GLY A 90 9.49 -23.02 -0.33
N LYS A 91 8.57 -22.18 0.16
CA LYS A 91 7.94 -22.42 1.45
C LYS A 91 6.93 -23.57 1.31
N PRO A 92 6.98 -24.60 2.18
CA PRO A 92 6.05 -25.72 2.10
C PRO A 92 4.61 -25.24 2.25
N PRO A 93 3.66 -25.74 1.44
CA PRO A 93 2.28 -25.36 1.53
C PRO A 93 1.67 -25.81 2.87
N LYS A 94 0.88 -24.95 3.48
CA LYS A 94 0.13 -25.24 4.71
C LYS A 94 -1.36 -25.11 4.42
N LYS A 95 -2.13 -26.20 4.60
CA LYS A 95 -3.56 -26.23 4.31
C LYS A 95 -4.30 -25.14 5.09
N GLY A 96 -5.12 -24.32 4.38
CA GLY A 96 -5.87 -23.20 4.98
C GLY A 96 -5.05 -21.94 5.27
N TRP A 97 -3.73 -21.98 5.06
CA TRP A 97 -2.82 -20.87 5.31
C TRP A 97 -2.22 -20.33 4.00
N SER A 98 -1.73 -19.13 4.05
CA SER A 98 -1.08 -18.45 2.93
C SER A 98 0.19 -17.76 3.43
N CYS A 99 1.22 -17.76 2.60
CA CYS A 99 2.39 -16.93 2.88
C CYS A 99 2.01 -15.47 2.65
N ASP A 100 2.15 -14.67 3.69
CA ASP A 100 2.01 -13.22 3.68
C ASP A 100 3.40 -12.58 3.74
N GLU A 101 3.55 -11.43 3.15
CA GLU A 101 4.78 -10.66 3.14
C GLU A 101 4.56 -9.20 3.54
N TYR A 102 5.49 -8.66 4.31
CA TYR A 102 5.58 -7.24 4.59
C TYR A 102 7.01 -6.73 4.37
N PRO A 103 7.25 -5.61 3.67
CA PRO A 103 6.26 -4.75 2.98
C PRO A 103 5.42 -5.51 1.94
N PHE A 104 4.20 -5.03 1.72
CA PHE A 104 3.22 -5.71 0.85
C PHE A 104 3.76 -5.95 -0.56
N ALA A 105 3.43 -7.09 -1.15
CA ALA A 105 3.81 -7.43 -2.53
C ALA A 105 3.44 -6.35 -3.55
N SER A 106 2.34 -5.63 -3.31
CA SER A 106 1.82 -4.57 -4.17
C SER A 106 2.55 -3.22 -4.04
N THR A 107 3.65 -3.17 -3.28
CA THR A 107 4.46 -1.96 -3.08
C THR A 107 5.81 -2.05 -3.81
N ALA A 108 6.44 -0.90 -4.01
CA ALA A 108 7.79 -0.83 -4.56
C ALA A 108 8.83 -1.50 -3.63
N GLN A 109 8.56 -1.49 -2.32
CA GLN A 109 9.39 -2.12 -1.29
C GLN A 109 9.14 -3.62 -1.11
N GLY A 110 8.17 -4.19 -1.84
CA GLY A 110 7.83 -5.61 -1.75
C GLY A 110 8.92 -6.55 -2.28
N GLY A 111 8.78 -7.83 -1.98
CA GLY A 111 9.73 -8.86 -2.41
C GLY A 111 11.11 -8.71 -1.78
N THR A 112 12.13 -8.72 -2.61
CA THR A 112 13.55 -8.55 -2.20
C THR A 112 14.08 -7.15 -2.49
N SER A 113 13.21 -6.18 -2.76
CA SER A 113 13.61 -4.80 -3.10
C SER A 113 14.25 -4.04 -1.93
N VAL A 114 14.09 -4.53 -0.70
CA VAL A 114 14.67 -3.95 0.51
C VAL A 114 15.55 -4.97 1.24
N LEU A 115 16.42 -4.49 2.12
CA LEU A 115 17.29 -5.35 2.95
C LEU A 115 16.45 -6.34 3.78
N ALA A 116 17.03 -7.49 4.10
CA ALA A 116 16.34 -8.54 4.86
C ALA A 116 15.81 -8.07 6.22
N VAL A 117 16.48 -7.14 6.89
CA VAL A 117 16.02 -6.55 8.17
C VAL A 117 14.71 -5.79 8.02
N ASN A 118 14.43 -5.25 6.84
CA ASN A 118 13.27 -4.42 6.54
C ASN A 118 12.09 -5.20 5.95
N ARG A 119 12.15 -6.53 5.91
CA ARG A 119 11.10 -7.37 5.35
C ARG A 119 10.93 -8.65 6.14
N SER A 120 9.76 -9.25 6.03
CA SER A 120 9.47 -10.54 6.64
C SER A 120 8.35 -11.25 5.90
N THR A 121 8.23 -12.56 6.15
CA THR A 121 7.08 -13.35 5.71
C THR A 121 6.51 -14.11 6.91
N ALA A 122 5.19 -14.26 6.92
CA ALA A 122 4.48 -15.03 7.92
C ALA A 122 3.46 -15.97 7.27
N TRP A 123 3.14 -17.07 7.96
CA TRP A 123 1.97 -17.86 7.62
C TRP A 123 0.75 -17.24 8.30
N VAL A 124 -0.27 -16.91 7.49
CA VAL A 124 -1.53 -16.34 7.97
C VAL A 124 -2.72 -17.14 7.39
N PRO A 125 -3.89 -17.12 8.04
CA PRO A 125 -5.08 -17.72 7.44
C PRO A 125 -5.34 -17.16 6.04
N ARG A 126 -5.67 -18.03 5.09
CA ARG A 126 -5.92 -17.63 3.68
C ARG A 126 -7.03 -16.59 3.57
N SER A 127 -8.08 -16.70 4.40
CA SER A 127 -9.17 -15.73 4.46
C SER A 127 -8.68 -14.34 4.89
N GLU A 128 -7.77 -14.27 5.87
CA GLU A 128 -7.21 -13.02 6.34
C GLU A 128 -6.30 -12.38 5.29
N ASN A 129 -5.45 -13.16 4.62
CA ASN A 129 -4.64 -12.68 3.51
C ASN A 129 -5.50 -12.15 2.35
N SER A 130 -6.62 -12.82 2.04
CA SER A 130 -7.57 -12.33 1.04
C SER A 130 -8.24 -11.02 1.46
N LYS A 131 -8.60 -10.90 2.75
CA LYS A 131 -9.15 -9.67 3.32
C LYS A 131 -8.15 -8.51 3.24
N GLN A 132 -6.88 -8.74 3.58
CA GLN A 132 -5.80 -7.76 3.41
C GLN A 132 -5.72 -7.26 1.97
N GLY A 133 -5.71 -8.17 0.99
CA GLY A 133 -5.71 -7.81 -0.42
C GLY A 133 -6.91 -6.96 -0.84
N GLY A 134 -8.09 -7.26 -0.30
CA GLY A 134 -9.32 -6.48 -0.52
C GLY A 134 -9.22 -5.06 0.08
N ILE A 135 -8.72 -4.95 1.31
CA ILE A 135 -8.47 -3.65 1.97
C ILE A 135 -7.51 -2.80 1.15
N LEU A 136 -6.35 -3.35 0.76
CA LEU A 136 -5.37 -2.65 -0.06
C LEU A 136 -5.94 -2.22 -1.41
N GLY A 137 -6.65 -3.10 -2.09
CA GLY A 137 -7.26 -2.80 -3.40
C GLY A 137 -8.29 -1.67 -3.32
N SER A 138 -9.14 -1.67 -2.29
CA SER A 138 -10.11 -0.60 -2.03
C SER A 138 -9.40 0.70 -1.64
N PHE A 139 -8.43 0.63 -0.75
CA PHE A 139 -7.63 1.77 -0.32
C PHE A 139 -6.95 2.49 -1.48
N TYR A 140 -6.31 1.74 -2.40
CA TYR A 140 -5.66 2.32 -3.59
C TYR A 140 -6.65 3.02 -4.50
N LYS A 141 -7.86 2.48 -4.66
CA LYS A 141 -8.91 3.09 -5.49
C LYS A 141 -9.50 4.35 -4.86
N ILE A 142 -9.86 4.27 -3.59
CA ILE A 142 -10.51 5.39 -2.87
C ILE A 142 -9.56 6.59 -2.79
N ASN A 143 -8.30 6.35 -2.49
CA ASN A 143 -7.28 7.40 -2.38
C ASN A 143 -6.59 7.73 -3.73
N ARG A 144 -7.06 7.16 -4.83
CA ARG A 144 -6.53 7.37 -6.19
C ARG A 144 -5.01 7.22 -6.28
N LEU A 145 -4.44 6.22 -5.60
CA LEU A 145 -3.00 5.99 -5.59
C LEU A 145 -2.53 5.43 -6.94
N LEU A 146 -1.67 6.17 -7.61
CA LEU A 146 -0.95 5.75 -8.80
C LEU A 146 0.39 5.10 -8.44
N PRO A 147 1.08 4.42 -9.36
CA PRO A 147 2.43 3.91 -9.12
C PRO A 147 3.36 4.99 -8.57
N ARG A 148 4.10 4.67 -7.51
CA ARG A 148 5.01 5.54 -6.74
C ARG A 148 4.33 6.49 -5.74
N ASP A 149 3.01 6.62 -5.75
CA ASP A 149 2.34 7.38 -4.68
C ASP A 149 2.60 6.73 -3.32
N LYS A 150 2.81 7.57 -2.33
CA LYS A 150 3.21 7.17 -0.98
C LYS A 150 2.00 7.00 -0.07
N PHE A 151 2.13 6.13 0.91
CA PHE A 151 1.13 5.91 1.94
C PHE A 151 1.76 5.31 3.20
N TYR A 152 1.05 5.42 4.30
CA TYR A 152 1.41 4.80 5.57
C TYR A 152 0.52 3.60 5.89
N VAL A 153 0.92 2.84 6.88
CA VAL A 153 0.19 1.68 7.40
C VAL A 153 -0.03 1.87 8.90
N THR A 154 -1.20 1.48 9.37
CA THR A 154 -1.51 1.29 10.80
C THR A 154 -1.85 -0.18 11.02
N ALA A 155 -1.27 -0.79 12.08
CA ALA A 155 -1.48 -2.19 12.38
C ALA A 155 -1.56 -2.47 13.90
#